data_1adabbd7f3676f0787b16b5713c369b4
#
_entry.id   1adabbd7f3676f0787b16b5713c369b4
#
_cell.length_a   1.000
_cell.length_b   1.000
_cell.length_c   1.000
_cell.angle_alpha   90.00
_cell.angle_beta   90.00
_cell.angle_gamma   90.00
#
_symmetry.space_group_name_H-M   'P 1'
#
loop_
_entity.id
_entity.type
_entity.pdbx_description
1 polymer ?
#
loop_
_entity_poly.entity_id
_entity_poly.type
_entity_poly.pdbx_seq_one_letter_code
_entity_poly.pdbx_strand_id
1 'polypeptide(L)'
;MTGILDFYANGHLEALSSPNKGNLIAHGLAPEGIENNEVLYELVTDAGWSNHKIEIREWLKDYSENRYGKTSADIMSAWDYLLKSVYGTFTDHPRFNWQLRPGMVKNGSINICEDYFKGLECFVNAADDLGNNPMYQIDMAEMTAQYL
;
A
#
# COMPACT_ATOMS: atom_id res chain seq x y z
N MET A 1 -4.46 6.05 -0.46
CA MET A 1 -3.67 4.83 -0.76
C MET A 1 -3.17 4.90 -2.19
N THR A 2 -1.87 4.77 -2.41
CA THR A 2 -1.27 4.75 -3.74
C THR A 2 0.16 4.20 -3.66
N GLY A 3 0.71 3.81 -4.80
CA GLY A 3 2.09 3.34 -4.93
C GLY A 3 2.17 1.88 -5.36
N ILE A 4 3.15 1.56 -6.19
CA ILE A 4 3.39 0.19 -6.66
C ILE A 4 4.33 -0.47 -5.66
N LEU A 5 3.81 -1.29 -4.74
CA LEU A 5 4.63 -1.88 -3.67
C LEU A 5 5.78 -2.73 -4.21
N ASP A 6 5.56 -3.53 -5.26
CA ASP A 6 6.63 -4.33 -5.86
C ASP A 6 7.78 -3.46 -6.41
N PHE A 7 7.47 -2.30 -6.99
CA PHE A 7 8.49 -1.35 -7.42
C PHE A 7 9.29 -0.80 -6.23
N TYR A 8 8.61 -0.42 -5.15
CA TYR A 8 9.28 0.09 -3.95
C TYR A 8 10.09 -0.97 -3.23
N ALA A 9 9.62 -2.22 -3.24
CA ALA A 9 10.34 -3.35 -2.65
C ALA A 9 11.67 -3.64 -3.36
N ASN A 10 11.70 -3.54 -4.69
CA ASN A 10 12.79 -4.12 -5.50
C ASN A 10 13.49 -3.13 -6.43
N GLY A 11 12.88 -1.96 -6.71
CA GLY A 11 13.43 -0.99 -7.68
C GLY A 11 14.82 -0.47 -7.34
N HIS A 12 15.16 -0.37 -6.05
CA HIS A 12 16.51 0.04 -5.62
C HIS A 12 17.57 -1.00 -6.01
N LEU A 13 17.28 -2.29 -5.94
CA LEU A 13 18.20 -3.36 -6.35
C LEU A 13 18.40 -3.34 -7.87
N GLU A 14 17.32 -3.13 -8.63
CA GLU A 14 17.40 -2.99 -10.07
C GLU A 14 18.24 -1.77 -10.46
N ALA A 15 18.02 -0.64 -9.82
CA ALA A 15 18.79 0.58 -10.05
C ALA A 15 20.28 0.40 -9.72
N LEU A 16 20.59 -0.21 -8.58
CA LEU A 16 21.97 -0.47 -8.15
C LEU A 16 22.70 -1.50 -9.02
N SER A 17 21.98 -2.45 -9.58
CA SER A 17 22.55 -3.47 -10.51
C SER A 17 22.65 -2.99 -11.94
N SER A 18 22.03 -1.86 -12.30
CA SER A 18 22.04 -1.33 -13.66
C SER A 18 23.44 -0.96 -14.13
N PRO A 19 23.83 -1.34 -15.36
CA PRO A 19 25.10 -0.90 -15.95
C PRO A 19 25.16 0.62 -16.12
N ASN A 20 24.01 1.30 -16.12
CA ASN A 20 23.88 2.75 -16.28
C ASN A 20 23.70 3.49 -14.96
N LYS A 21 23.91 2.84 -13.82
CA LYS A 21 23.66 3.45 -12.49
C LYS A 21 24.54 4.67 -12.17
N GLY A 22 25.60 4.89 -12.93
CA GLY A 22 26.56 5.97 -12.65
C GLY A 22 27.12 5.86 -11.23
N ASN A 23 27.06 6.96 -10.49
CA ASN A 23 27.53 7.05 -9.10
C ASN A 23 26.42 6.82 -8.06
N LEU A 24 25.34 6.11 -8.42
CA LEU A 24 24.28 5.78 -7.47
C LEU A 24 24.82 4.86 -6.39
N ILE A 25 24.76 5.29 -5.13
CA ILE A 25 25.25 4.57 -3.95
C ILE A 25 24.20 4.39 -2.86
N ALA A 26 23.11 5.13 -2.93
CA ALA A 26 22.03 5.09 -1.94
C ALA A 26 20.72 5.55 -2.57
N HIS A 27 19.63 5.29 -1.88
CA HIS A 27 18.33 5.88 -2.16
C HIS A 27 17.75 6.47 -0.88
N GLY A 28 16.72 7.28 -1.02
CA GLY A 28 16.03 7.88 0.11
C GLY A 28 14.56 8.07 -0.22
N LEU A 29 13.78 8.40 0.79
CA LEU A 29 12.37 8.70 0.70
C LEU A 29 12.15 10.21 0.88
N ALA A 30 11.47 10.83 -0.07
CA ALA A 30 11.08 12.23 -0.01
C ALA A 30 9.55 12.32 -0.30
N PRO A 31 8.70 12.06 0.70
CA PRO A 31 7.26 12.11 0.50
C PRO A 31 6.81 13.56 0.26
N GLU A 32 6.03 13.78 -0.79
CA GLU A 32 5.50 15.11 -1.13
C GLU A 32 4.14 15.39 -0.47
N GLY A 33 3.53 14.42 0.14
CA GLY A 33 2.20 14.52 0.74
C GLY A 33 1.96 13.45 1.80
N ILE A 34 0.74 13.42 2.30
CA ILE A 34 0.28 12.51 3.35
C ILE A 34 -0.63 11.40 2.80
N GLU A 35 -0.59 11.17 1.51
CA GLU A 35 -1.53 10.26 0.83
C GLU A 35 -1.14 8.79 0.94
N ASN A 36 0.09 8.52 1.33
CA ASN A 36 0.58 7.16 1.47
C ASN A 36 0.38 6.64 2.90
N ASN A 37 0.06 5.37 2.97
CA ASN A 37 -0.14 4.66 4.22
C ASN A 37 1.19 4.11 4.76
N GLU A 38 1.17 3.71 6.02
CA GLU A 38 2.33 3.16 6.73
C GLU A 38 2.97 1.98 6.01
N VAL A 39 2.18 1.12 5.38
CA VAL A 39 2.67 -0.03 4.63
C VAL A 39 3.71 0.36 3.58
N LEU A 40 3.52 1.49 2.89
CA LEU A 40 4.48 1.97 1.90
C LEU A 40 5.78 2.44 2.57
N TYR A 41 5.66 3.22 3.64
CA TYR A 41 6.82 3.78 4.34
C TYR A 41 7.65 2.69 5.01
N GLU A 42 7.01 1.72 5.63
CA GLU A 42 7.67 0.58 6.24
C GLU A 42 8.40 -0.27 5.19
N LEU A 43 7.71 -0.58 4.08
CA LEU A 43 8.33 -1.33 2.99
C LEU A 43 9.56 -0.63 2.40
N VAL A 44 9.49 0.68 2.14
CA VAL A 44 10.64 1.43 1.60
C VAL A 44 11.79 1.46 2.59
N THR A 45 11.50 1.55 3.88
CA THR A 45 12.50 1.54 4.93
C THR A 45 13.18 0.16 5.01
N ASP A 46 12.41 -0.92 5.02
CA ASP A 46 12.94 -2.29 5.02
C ASP A 46 13.75 -2.59 3.76
N ALA A 47 13.24 -2.18 2.60
CA ALA A 47 13.92 -2.32 1.33
C ALA A 47 15.31 -1.65 1.35
N GLY A 48 15.41 -0.49 2.01
CA GLY A 48 16.68 0.22 2.16
C GLY A 48 17.79 -0.55 2.86
N TRP A 49 17.43 -1.50 3.71
CA TRP A 49 18.35 -2.38 4.43
C TRP A 49 18.53 -3.75 3.78
N SER A 50 17.71 -4.05 2.77
CA SER A 50 17.75 -5.35 2.08
C SER A 50 18.75 -5.33 0.92
N ASN A 51 19.58 -6.35 0.82
CA ASN A 51 20.46 -6.62 -0.31
C ASN A 51 19.97 -7.78 -1.19
N HIS A 52 18.76 -8.23 -0.99
CA HIS A 52 18.11 -9.30 -1.74
C HIS A 52 16.68 -8.93 -2.09
N LYS A 53 16.13 -9.62 -3.08
CA LYS A 53 14.76 -9.40 -3.52
C LYS A 53 13.77 -9.66 -2.38
N ILE A 54 12.85 -8.72 -2.20
CA ILE A 54 11.71 -8.87 -1.28
C ILE A 54 10.56 -9.51 -2.04
N GLU A 55 10.08 -10.64 -1.55
CA GLU A 55 8.86 -11.27 -2.03
C GLU A 55 7.68 -10.59 -1.32
N ILE A 56 7.01 -9.71 -2.04
CA ILE A 56 6.05 -8.76 -1.47
C ILE A 56 4.93 -9.44 -0.68
N ARG A 57 4.46 -10.59 -1.12
CA ARG A 57 3.36 -11.28 -0.44
C ARG A 57 3.80 -11.86 0.92
N GLU A 58 5.01 -12.37 1.01
CA GLU A 58 5.59 -12.84 2.28
C GLU A 58 5.86 -11.66 3.21
N TRP A 59 6.39 -10.57 2.67
CA TRP A 59 6.61 -9.35 3.44
C TRP A 59 5.29 -8.79 4.00
N LEU A 60 4.22 -8.77 3.21
CA LEU A 60 2.89 -8.32 3.66
C LEU A 60 2.28 -9.23 4.74
N LYS A 61 2.61 -10.52 4.72
CA LYS A 61 2.24 -11.42 5.80
C LYS A 61 2.93 -11.03 7.11
N ASP A 62 4.24 -10.86 7.06
CA ASP A 62 5.04 -10.47 8.23
C ASP A 62 4.62 -9.07 8.73
N TYR A 63 4.38 -8.12 7.82
CA TYR A 63 3.82 -6.80 8.14
C TYR A 63 2.49 -6.92 8.91
N SER A 64 1.57 -7.75 8.41
CA SER A 64 0.26 -7.94 9.05
C SER A 64 0.39 -8.59 10.42
N GLU A 65 1.27 -9.57 10.57
CA GLU A 65 1.53 -10.22 11.87
C GLU A 65 2.13 -9.23 12.88
N ASN A 66 3.06 -8.39 12.45
CA ASN A 66 3.67 -7.38 13.31
C ASN A 66 2.69 -6.26 13.68
N ARG A 67 1.90 -5.78 12.72
CA ARG A 67 0.99 -4.65 12.91
C ARG A 67 -0.28 -5.02 13.66
N TYR A 68 -0.87 -6.18 13.34
CA TYR A 68 -2.14 -6.62 13.92
C TYR A 68 -1.99 -7.70 14.99
N GLY A 69 -0.77 -8.18 15.23
CA GLY A 69 -0.48 -9.25 16.18
C GLY A 69 -0.76 -10.65 15.62
N LYS A 70 -1.43 -10.76 14.50
CA LYS A 70 -1.69 -11.98 13.74
C LYS A 70 -2.13 -11.64 12.32
N THR A 71 -2.06 -12.62 11.43
CA THR A 71 -2.71 -12.54 10.12
C THR A 71 -3.82 -13.59 9.98
N SER A 72 -4.64 -13.45 8.95
CA SER A 72 -5.71 -14.40 8.61
C SER A 72 -5.78 -14.58 7.11
N ALA A 73 -6.56 -15.57 6.65
CA ALA A 73 -6.80 -15.78 5.23
C ALA A 73 -7.48 -14.58 4.58
N ASP A 74 -8.38 -13.90 5.32
CA ASP A 74 -9.07 -12.71 4.84
C ASP A 74 -8.10 -11.52 4.67
N ILE A 75 -7.20 -11.28 5.63
CA ILE A 75 -6.18 -10.25 5.50
C ILE A 75 -5.27 -10.52 4.31
N MET A 76 -4.82 -11.75 4.10
CA MET A 76 -3.98 -12.08 2.95
C MET A 76 -4.73 -11.95 1.62
N SER A 77 -6.01 -12.31 1.59
CA SER A 77 -6.87 -12.07 0.43
C SER A 77 -7.08 -10.59 0.17
N ALA A 78 -7.24 -9.78 1.21
CA ALA A 78 -7.33 -8.34 1.09
C ALA A 78 -6.07 -7.76 0.43
N TRP A 79 -4.87 -8.15 0.89
CA TRP A 79 -3.62 -7.74 0.27
C TRP A 79 -3.51 -8.17 -1.20
N ASP A 80 -3.92 -9.41 -1.53
CA ASP A 80 -3.92 -9.89 -2.92
C ASP A 80 -4.80 -9.01 -3.83
N TYR A 81 -5.94 -8.51 -3.35
CA TYR A 81 -6.79 -7.56 -4.07
C TYR A 81 -6.20 -6.14 -4.11
N LEU A 82 -5.63 -5.67 -3.02
CA LEU A 82 -5.00 -4.35 -2.97
C LEU A 82 -3.77 -4.26 -3.90
N LEU A 83 -2.99 -5.34 -4.02
CA LEU A 83 -1.89 -5.44 -4.98
C LEU A 83 -2.34 -5.43 -6.44
N LYS A 84 -3.58 -5.80 -6.73
CA LYS A 84 -4.17 -5.70 -8.07
C LYS A 84 -4.80 -4.34 -8.35
N SER A 85 -4.98 -3.54 -7.32
CA SER A 85 -5.63 -2.23 -7.38
C SER A 85 -4.68 -1.10 -6.98
N VAL A 86 -4.90 -0.49 -5.83
CA VAL A 86 -4.20 0.73 -5.39
C VAL A 86 -2.70 0.56 -5.17
N TYR A 87 -2.22 -0.64 -4.92
CA TYR A 87 -0.81 -0.94 -4.68
C TYR A 87 -0.12 -1.70 -5.82
N GLY A 88 -0.79 -1.91 -6.94
CA GLY A 88 -0.25 -2.64 -8.09
C GLY A 88 -0.18 -1.84 -9.37
N THR A 89 -0.90 -0.73 -9.44
CA THR A 89 -0.94 0.14 -10.61
C THR A 89 -0.52 1.54 -10.24
N PHE A 90 0.19 2.21 -11.15
CA PHE A 90 0.40 3.64 -11.01
C PHE A 90 -0.96 4.34 -11.22
N THR A 91 -1.55 4.74 -10.12
CA THR A 91 -2.66 5.67 -10.17
C THR A 91 -2.06 7.06 -10.12
N ASP A 92 -2.14 7.78 -11.24
CA ASP A 92 -1.91 9.22 -11.24
C ASP A 92 -3.03 9.84 -10.43
N HIS A 93 -2.79 9.94 -9.14
CA HIS A 93 -3.77 10.59 -8.31
C HIS A 93 -3.57 12.09 -8.40
N PRO A 94 -4.63 12.81 -8.71
CA PRO A 94 -4.56 14.26 -8.78
C PRO A 94 -4.04 14.78 -7.45
N ARG A 95 -2.92 15.45 -7.52
CA ARG A 95 -2.10 15.99 -6.42
C ARG A 95 -2.87 16.72 -5.33
N PHE A 96 -4.15 16.98 -5.54
CA PHE A 96 -4.99 17.86 -4.73
C PHE A 96 -6.39 17.32 -4.46
N ASN A 97 -6.66 16.04 -4.69
CA ASN A 97 -7.99 15.48 -4.43
C ASN A 97 -8.42 15.65 -2.96
N TRP A 98 -7.48 15.54 -2.02
CA TRP A 98 -7.73 15.78 -0.60
C TRP A 98 -8.06 17.25 -0.27
N GLN A 99 -7.76 18.18 -1.17
CA GLN A 99 -8.13 19.61 -1.04
C GLN A 99 -9.49 19.92 -1.64
N LEU A 100 -10.10 18.98 -2.34
CA LEU A 100 -11.43 19.18 -2.89
C LEU A 100 -12.45 19.23 -1.75
N ARG A 101 -13.32 20.21 -1.80
CA ARG A 101 -14.45 20.27 -0.87
C ARG A 101 -15.35 19.06 -1.10
N PRO A 102 -15.92 18.45 -0.06
CA PRO A 102 -16.91 17.41 -0.20
C PRO A 102 -18.04 17.92 -1.13
N GLY A 103 -18.36 17.16 -2.15
CA GLY A 103 -19.38 17.50 -3.12
C GLY A 103 -19.55 16.40 -4.15
N MET A 104 -20.67 16.38 -4.83
CA MET A 104 -20.90 15.48 -5.97
C MET A 104 -20.10 15.98 -7.18
N VAL A 105 -18.79 15.79 -7.16
CA VAL A 105 -17.98 16.05 -8.35
C VAL A 105 -18.08 14.82 -9.23
N LYS A 106 -18.66 14.97 -10.40
CA LYS A 106 -18.50 13.99 -11.49
C LYS A 106 -17.06 14.09 -12.00
N ASN A 107 -16.12 13.56 -11.24
CA ASN A 107 -14.80 13.32 -11.75
C ASN A 107 -14.90 12.17 -12.73
N GLY A 108 -14.60 12.43 -13.99
CA GLY A 108 -14.46 11.41 -14.98
C GLY A 108 -13.45 10.36 -14.47
N SER A 109 -13.90 9.11 -14.44
CA SER A 109 -13.10 7.92 -14.17
C SER A 109 -12.32 7.89 -12.84
N ILE A 110 -12.99 7.96 -11.70
CA ILE A 110 -12.58 7.06 -10.63
C ILE A 110 -13.10 5.70 -11.08
N ASN A 111 -12.28 4.93 -11.77
CA ASN A 111 -12.45 3.49 -11.81
C ASN A 111 -12.23 3.04 -10.37
N ILE A 112 -13.31 3.00 -9.60
CA ILE A 112 -13.30 2.27 -8.35
C ILE A 112 -13.07 0.84 -8.80
N CYS A 113 -11.83 0.40 -8.63
CA CYS A 113 -11.43 -0.90 -9.10
C CYS A 113 -12.24 -1.90 -8.28
N GLU A 114 -12.97 -2.78 -8.95
CA GLU A 114 -13.74 -3.86 -8.29
C GLU A 114 -12.87 -4.64 -7.31
N ASP A 115 -11.58 -4.79 -7.62
CA ASP A 115 -10.62 -5.44 -6.73
C ASP A 115 -10.37 -4.66 -5.44
N TYR A 116 -10.43 -3.33 -5.45
CA TYR A 116 -10.35 -2.55 -4.21
C TYR A 116 -11.52 -2.86 -3.28
N PHE A 117 -12.73 -2.97 -3.83
CA PHE A 117 -13.92 -3.36 -3.10
C PHE A 117 -13.80 -4.72 -2.44
N LYS A 118 -13.36 -5.71 -3.23
CA LYS A 118 -13.13 -7.06 -2.72
C LYS A 118 -12.08 -7.07 -1.61
N GLY A 119 -11.05 -6.24 -1.75
CA GLY A 119 -10.04 -6.05 -0.72
C GLY A 119 -10.64 -5.49 0.57
N LEU A 120 -11.47 -4.45 0.46
CA LEU A 120 -12.17 -3.88 1.61
C LEU A 120 -13.14 -4.88 2.27
N GLU A 121 -13.91 -5.65 1.48
CA GLU A 121 -14.79 -6.71 2.01
C GLU A 121 -14.01 -7.76 2.79
N CYS A 122 -12.87 -8.23 2.25
CA CYS A 122 -12.01 -9.17 2.96
C CYS A 122 -11.46 -8.54 4.25
N PHE A 123 -11.10 -7.27 4.21
CA PHE A 123 -10.64 -6.56 5.42
C PHE A 123 -11.75 -6.47 6.47
N VAL A 124 -12.99 -6.18 6.05
CA VAL A 124 -14.16 -6.17 6.95
C VAL A 124 -14.42 -7.56 7.56
N ASN A 125 -14.31 -8.63 6.77
CA ASN A 125 -14.51 -10.00 7.25
C ASN A 125 -13.49 -10.42 8.33
N ALA A 126 -12.30 -9.83 8.32
CA ALA A 126 -11.29 -10.06 9.35
C ALA A 126 -11.62 -9.39 10.70
N ALA A 127 -12.70 -8.59 10.79
CA ALA A 127 -13.05 -7.85 12.00
C ALA A 127 -13.37 -8.74 13.21
N ASP A 128 -13.92 -9.94 12.99
CA ASP A 128 -14.18 -10.90 14.07
C ASP A 128 -12.89 -11.29 14.81
N ASP A 129 -11.80 -11.33 14.06
CA ASP A 129 -10.49 -11.72 14.55
C ASP A 129 -9.62 -10.54 15.04
N LEU A 130 -9.71 -9.39 14.38
CA LEU A 130 -8.79 -8.29 14.50
C LEU A 130 -9.45 -6.99 15.03
N GLY A 131 -10.77 -6.95 15.12
CA GLY A 131 -11.52 -5.73 15.40
C GLY A 131 -11.17 -5.02 16.72
N ASN A 132 -10.53 -5.70 17.66
CA ASN A 132 -10.04 -5.10 18.91
C ASN A 132 -8.62 -4.53 18.80
N ASN A 133 -7.93 -4.72 17.66
CA ASN A 133 -6.58 -4.18 17.45
C ASN A 133 -6.66 -2.73 16.97
N PRO A 134 -6.00 -1.77 17.66
CA PRO A 134 -6.08 -0.36 17.30
C PRO A 134 -5.51 -0.05 15.91
N MET A 135 -4.45 -0.74 15.50
CA MET A 135 -3.82 -0.52 14.18
C MET A 135 -4.73 -1.00 13.06
N TYR A 136 -5.38 -2.16 13.26
CA TYR A 136 -6.39 -2.64 12.34
C TYR A 136 -7.57 -1.66 12.19
N GLN A 137 -8.04 -1.06 13.29
CA GLN A 137 -9.11 -0.07 13.27
C GLN A 137 -8.72 1.19 12.48
N ILE A 138 -7.47 1.65 12.62
CA ILE A 138 -6.94 2.79 11.86
C ILE A 138 -6.94 2.45 10.37
N ASP A 139 -6.35 1.33 9.99
CA ASP A 139 -6.24 0.94 8.59
C ASP A 139 -7.63 0.70 7.97
N MET A 140 -8.56 0.14 8.71
CA MET A 140 -9.96 0.00 8.30
C MET A 140 -10.61 1.35 8.02
N ALA A 141 -10.40 2.33 8.92
CA ALA A 141 -10.94 3.67 8.75
C ALA A 141 -10.35 4.36 7.51
N GLU A 142 -9.05 4.22 7.28
CA GLU A 142 -8.38 4.78 6.10
C GLU A 142 -8.87 4.14 4.80
N MET A 143 -8.98 2.82 4.76
CA MET A 143 -9.52 2.11 3.59
C MET A 143 -10.96 2.54 3.30
N THR A 144 -11.79 2.67 4.33
CA THR A 144 -13.18 3.11 4.16
C THR A 144 -13.27 4.56 3.70
N ALA A 145 -12.45 5.46 4.26
CA ALA A 145 -12.41 6.86 3.83
C ALA A 145 -11.94 7.03 2.39
N GLN A 146 -11.05 6.15 1.92
CA GLN A 146 -10.61 6.15 0.52
C GLN A 146 -11.72 5.71 -0.44
N TYR A 147 -12.68 4.94 0.05
CA TYR A 147 -13.83 4.46 -0.71
C TYR A 147 -14.93 5.50 -0.89
N LEU A 148 -15.14 6.36 0.11
CA LEU A 148 -16.19 7.39 0.12
C LEU A 148 -15.83 8.60 -0.76
#